data_515c426eb43234a33d61247f642cb907
#
_entry.id   515c426eb43234a33d61247f642cb907
#
_cell.length_a   1.000
_cell.length_b   1.000
_cell.length_c   1.000
_cell.angle_alpha   90.00
_cell.angle_beta   90.00
_cell.angle_gamma   90.00
#
_symmetry.space_group_name_H-M   'P 1'
#
loop_
_entity.id
_entity.type
_entity.pdbx_description
1 polymer ?
#
loop_
_entity_poly.entity_id
_entity_poly.type
_entity_poly.pdbx_seq_one_letter_code
_entity_poly.pdbx_strand_id
1 'polypeptide(L)'
;EDVARSLLPNNMAVEDCNYLLDYFRLTRDNRLIYGGGVVYGARDPANIERLIRPNMLKTFPQLANVKIDYAWTGNFLLPRSRLPQLGRLHENVFYGK
;
A
#
# COMPACT_ATOMS: atom_id res chain seq x y z
N GLU A 1 6.14 -21.14 2.99
CA GLU A 1 4.72 -21.37 3.30
C GLU A 1 4.45 -21.16 4.78
N ASP A 2 5.21 -21.76 5.68
CA ASP A 2 4.97 -21.68 7.14
C ASP A 2 5.13 -20.25 7.68
N VAL A 3 6.14 -19.51 7.24
CA VAL A 3 6.32 -18.11 7.62
C VAL A 3 5.11 -17.27 7.17
N ALA A 4 4.65 -17.42 5.94
CA ALA A 4 3.52 -16.66 5.42
C ALA A 4 2.25 -16.92 6.26
N ARG A 5 1.94 -18.17 6.56
CA ARG A 5 0.78 -18.52 7.40
C ARG A 5 0.88 -18.00 8.83
N SER A 6 2.09 -17.90 9.38
CA SER A 6 2.30 -17.31 10.70
C SER A 6 2.06 -15.80 10.74
N LEU A 7 2.20 -15.10 9.60
CA LEU A 7 1.94 -13.67 9.50
C LEU A 7 0.43 -13.36 9.50
N LEU A 8 -0.32 -14.09 8.67
CA LEU A 8 -1.74 -13.89 8.43
C LEU A 8 -2.48 -15.24 8.35
N PRO A 9 -2.81 -15.85 9.49
CA PRO A 9 -3.40 -17.20 9.53
C PRO A 9 -4.72 -17.30 8.74
N ASN A 10 -5.50 -16.23 8.73
CA ASN A 10 -6.82 -16.19 8.09
C ASN A 10 -6.77 -15.72 6.63
N ASN A 11 -5.57 -15.45 6.10
CA ASN A 11 -5.37 -14.94 4.74
C ASN A 11 -6.21 -13.69 4.40
N MET A 12 -6.49 -12.87 5.41
CA MET A 12 -7.26 -11.63 5.25
C MET A 12 -6.37 -10.52 4.67
N ALA A 13 -7.00 -9.58 3.97
CA ALA A 13 -6.41 -8.28 3.73
C ALA A 13 -6.62 -7.42 4.97
N VAL A 14 -5.57 -6.78 5.44
CA VAL A 14 -5.58 -5.95 6.66
C VAL A 14 -5.15 -4.54 6.31
N GLU A 15 -5.77 -3.59 6.95
CA GLU A 15 -5.45 -2.17 6.88
C GLU A 15 -5.47 -1.62 8.31
N ASP A 16 -4.48 -0.79 8.66
CA ASP A 16 -4.43 -0.18 9.98
C ASP A 16 -5.24 1.13 10.06
N CYS A 17 -5.28 1.74 11.23
CA CYS A 17 -6.02 2.98 11.49
C CYS A 17 -5.11 4.22 11.54
N ASN A 18 -3.87 4.14 11.06
CA ASN A 18 -2.97 5.27 11.03
C ASN A 18 -3.42 6.30 10.00
N TYR A 19 -3.04 7.57 10.19
CA TYR A 19 -3.38 8.64 9.24
C TYR A 19 -2.80 8.39 7.83
N LEU A 20 -1.59 7.84 7.76
CA LEU A 20 -1.02 7.24 6.56
C LEU A 20 -1.05 5.73 6.78
N LEU A 21 -2.03 5.11 6.19
CA LEU A 21 -2.35 3.70 6.38
C LEU A 21 -1.19 2.80 5.97
N ASP A 22 -0.97 1.76 6.75
CA ASP A 22 -0.24 0.58 6.31
C ASP A 22 -1.27 -0.52 6.01
N TYR A 23 -1.10 -1.21 4.90
CA TYR A 23 -2.00 -2.27 4.46
C TYR A 23 -1.21 -3.45 3.92
N PHE A 24 -1.69 -4.65 4.17
CA PHE A 24 -0.97 -5.86 3.78
C PHE A 24 -1.90 -7.06 3.60
N ARG A 25 -1.44 -7.97 2.77
CA ARG A 25 -2.10 -9.25 2.53
C ARG A 25 -1.12 -10.29 1.99
N LEU A 26 -1.49 -11.56 2.08
CA LEU A 26 -0.80 -12.62 1.36
C LEU A 26 -1.41 -12.81 -0.02
N THR A 27 -0.56 -13.10 -0.99
CA THR A 27 -0.96 -13.60 -2.30
C THR A 27 -1.20 -15.10 -2.24
N ARG A 28 -1.80 -15.63 -3.30
CA ARG A 28 -2.08 -17.07 -3.42
C ARG A 28 -0.81 -17.94 -3.41
N ASP A 29 0.31 -17.40 -3.85
CA ASP A 29 1.64 -18.01 -3.88
C ASP A 29 2.49 -17.70 -2.63
N ASN A 30 1.84 -17.31 -1.53
CA ASN A 30 2.45 -17.05 -0.22
C ASN A 30 3.47 -15.90 -0.20
N ARG A 31 3.30 -14.89 -1.03
CA ARG A 31 4.07 -13.65 -0.95
C ARG A 31 3.33 -12.64 -0.10
N LEU A 32 4.06 -11.90 0.73
CA LEU A 32 3.51 -10.75 1.42
C LEU A 32 3.54 -9.53 0.50
N ILE A 33 2.39 -8.93 0.25
CA ILE A 33 2.27 -7.57 -0.28
C ILE A 33 2.09 -6.66 0.92
N TYR A 34 2.95 -5.66 1.03
CA TYR A 34 2.88 -4.65 2.09
C TYR A 34 2.94 -3.27 1.44
N GLY A 35 1.97 -2.44 1.71
CA GLY A 35 1.88 -1.09 1.19
C GLY A 35 1.65 -0.09 2.31
N GLY A 36 1.96 1.16 2.04
CA GLY A 36 1.77 2.27 2.97
C GLY A 36 2.53 3.50 2.53
N GLY A 37 2.35 4.57 3.29
CA GLY A 37 2.98 5.84 3.04
C GLY A 37 2.42 6.60 1.84
N VAL A 38 2.62 7.90 1.85
CA VAL A 38 2.24 8.81 0.76
C VAL A 38 3.35 9.83 0.56
N VAL A 39 3.72 10.05 -0.70
CA VAL A 39 4.60 11.15 -1.10
C VAL A 39 3.78 12.13 -1.92
N TYR A 40 3.63 13.35 -1.42
CA TYR A 40 2.91 14.39 -2.12
C TYR A 40 3.75 15.01 -3.25
N GLY A 41 3.10 15.46 -4.32
CA GLY A 41 3.75 16.15 -5.42
C GLY A 41 4.11 15.27 -6.61
N ALA A 42 3.50 14.09 -6.73
CA ALA A 42 3.66 13.18 -7.88
C ALA A 42 5.13 12.83 -8.20
N ARG A 43 5.94 12.64 -7.17
CA ARG A 43 7.34 12.24 -7.31
C ARG A 43 7.51 10.85 -6.71
N ASP A 44 8.12 9.97 -7.47
CA ASP A 44 8.50 8.67 -6.95
C ASP A 44 9.65 8.83 -5.93
N PRO A 45 9.57 8.16 -4.77
CA PRO A 45 10.67 8.14 -3.83
C PRO A 45 11.90 7.44 -4.45
N ALA A 46 13.08 7.97 -4.19
CA ALA A 46 14.33 7.44 -4.73
C ALA A 46 14.60 5.99 -4.30
N ASN A 47 14.10 5.59 -3.14
CA ASN A 47 14.24 4.22 -2.64
C ASN A 47 12.99 3.82 -1.86
N ILE A 48 12.11 3.10 -2.52
CA ILE A 48 10.81 2.65 -2.00
C ILE A 48 11.02 1.64 -0.86
N GLU A 49 11.94 0.70 -1.04
CA GLU A 49 12.24 -0.31 -0.02
C GLU A 49 12.67 0.34 1.30
N ARG A 50 13.59 1.30 1.23
CA ARG A 50 14.07 2.03 2.42
C ARG A 50 12.96 2.80 3.12
N LEU A 51 11.98 3.26 2.37
CA LEU A 51 10.85 4.00 2.90
C LEU A 51 9.85 3.10 3.64
N ILE A 52 9.54 1.94 3.05
CA ILE A 52 8.47 1.08 3.57
C ILE A 52 8.95 0.04 4.60
N ARG A 53 10.20 -0.42 4.47
CA ARG A 53 10.77 -1.48 5.30
C ARG A 53 10.68 -1.25 6.81
N PRO A 54 10.93 -0.03 7.36
CA PRO A 54 10.80 0.21 8.79
C PRO A 54 9.40 -0.08 9.33
N ASN A 55 8.35 0.33 8.63
CA ASN A 55 6.96 0.07 9.02
C ASN A 55 6.62 -1.41 8.91
N MET A 56 7.04 -2.05 7.82
CA MET A 56 6.87 -3.49 7.65
C MET A 56 7.52 -4.29 8.79
N LEU A 57 8.73 -3.92 9.21
CA LEU A 57 9.43 -4.60 10.30
C LEU A 57 8.88 -4.28 11.68
N LYS A 58 8.24 -3.13 11.85
CA LYS A 58 7.48 -2.82 13.07
C LYS A 58 6.27 -3.73 13.22
N THR A 59 5.59 -4.03 12.12
CA THR A 59 4.43 -4.94 12.08
C THR A 59 4.85 -6.41 12.12
N PHE A 60 5.90 -6.75 11.36
CA PHE A 60 6.39 -8.13 11.19
C PHE A 60 7.90 -8.22 11.44
N PRO A 61 8.37 -8.17 12.69
CA PRO A 61 9.82 -8.21 13.01
C PRO A 61 10.51 -9.46 12.47
N GLN A 62 9.79 -10.57 12.35
CA GLN A 62 10.30 -11.84 11.84
C GLN A 62 10.73 -11.79 10.37
N LEU A 63 10.40 -10.72 9.65
CA LEU A 63 10.81 -10.51 8.26
C LEU A 63 12.13 -9.74 8.11
N ALA A 64 12.88 -9.52 9.19
CA ALA A 64 14.13 -8.74 9.16
C ALA A 64 15.14 -9.22 8.11
N ASN A 65 15.23 -10.52 7.92
CA ASN A 65 16.17 -11.16 6.99
C ASN A 65 15.54 -11.57 5.65
N VAL A 66 14.27 -11.19 5.42
CA VAL A 66 13.59 -11.52 4.17
C VAL A 66 13.93 -10.48 3.11
N LYS A 67 14.26 -10.95 1.91
CA LYS A 67 14.50 -10.11 0.74
C LYS A 67 13.18 -9.58 0.21
N ILE A 68 13.18 -8.31 -0.20
CA ILE A 68 12.10 -7.72 -0.98
C ILE A 68 12.40 -7.97 -2.45
N ASP A 69 11.53 -8.69 -3.14
CA ASP A 69 11.69 -9.01 -4.55
C ASP A 69 11.27 -7.86 -5.45
N TYR A 70 10.22 -7.14 -5.06
CA TYR A 70 9.64 -6.07 -5.85
C TYR A 70 9.28 -4.89 -4.95
N ALA A 71 9.55 -3.69 -5.41
CA ALA A 71 9.11 -2.45 -4.79
C ALA A 71 8.64 -1.49 -5.88
N TRP A 72 7.43 -0.95 -5.74
CA TRP A 72 6.85 -0.05 -6.73
C TRP A 72 5.98 1.01 -6.06
N THR A 73 5.68 2.06 -6.79
CA THR A 73 4.71 3.09 -6.43
C THR A 73 3.60 3.17 -7.47
N GLY A 74 2.54 3.88 -7.12
CA GLY A 74 1.50 4.27 -8.03
C GLY A 74 0.99 5.65 -7.68
N ASN A 75 0.68 6.45 -8.69
CA ASN A 75 0.08 7.75 -8.50
C ASN A 75 -1.44 7.61 -8.40
N PHE A 76 -2.03 8.29 -7.46
CA PHE A 76 -3.48 8.45 -7.37
C PHE A 76 -3.84 9.92 -7.16
N LEU A 77 -5.02 10.29 -7.58
CA LEU A 77 -5.53 11.64 -7.40
C LEU A 77 -6.17 11.75 -6.02
N LEU A 78 -5.62 12.62 -5.18
CA LEU A 78 -6.18 12.94 -3.89
C LEU A 78 -6.85 14.31 -3.93
N PRO A 79 -8.19 14.42 -3.95
CA PRO A 79 -8.87 15.69 -3.89
C PRO A 79 -8.58 16.40 -2.56
N ARG A 80 -8.59 17.74 -2.57
CA ARG A 80 -8.35 18.54 -1.36
C ARG A 80 -9.35 18.22 -0.24
N SER A 81 -10.59 17.90 -0.61
CA SER A 81 -11.65 17.47 0.31
C SER A 81 -11.48 16.06 0.87
N ARG A 82 -10.58 15.24 0.28
CA ARG A 82 -10.43 13.80 0.52
C ARG A 82 -11.72 12.98 0.31
N LEU A 83 -12.71 13.56 -0.33
CA LEU A 83 -13.96 12.89 -0.68
C LEU A 83 -13.99 12.58 -2.17
N PRO A 84 -14.58 11.46 -2.58
CA PRO A 84 -14.80 11.18 -3.99
C PRO A 84 -15.58 12.32 -4.64
N GLN A 85 -15.15 12.70 -5.82
CA GLN A 85 -15.81 13.72 -6.61
C GLN A 85 -16.22 13.12 -7.96
N LEU A 86 -17.49 13.20 -8.26
CA LEU A 86 -18.04 12.79 -9.55
C LEU A 86 -18.70 14.01 -10.19
N GLY A 87 -18.53 14.16 -11.48
CA GLY A 87 -19.12 15.28 -12.18
C GLY A 87 -19.15 15.09 -13.68
N ARG A 88 -19.69 16.10 -14.36
CA ARG A 88 -19.85 16.17 -15.79
C ARG A 88 -19.19 17.44 -16.30
N LEU A 89 -18.29 17.31 -17.26
CA LEU A 89 -17.59 18.43 -17.91
C LEU A 89 -18.34 18.94 -19.12
N HIS A 90 -18.83 18.02 -19.93
CA HIS A 90 -19.59 18.27 -21.15
C HIS A 90 -20.71 17.24 -21.28
N GLU A 91 -21.52 17.40 -22.31
CA GLU A 91 -22.73 16.59 -22.50
C GLU A 91 -22.48 15.07 -22.39
N ASN A 92 -21.33 14.59 -22.89
CA ASN A 92 -20.96 13.17 -22.89
C ASN A 92 -19.60 12.90 -22.18
N VAL A 93 -19.08 13.87 -21.39
CA VAL A 93 -17.79 13.72 -20.70
C VAL A 93 -18.00 13.80 -19.20
N PHE A 94 -17.76 12.71 -18.52
CA PHE A 94 -17.84 12.61 -17.07
C PHE A 94 -16.45 12.48 -16.46
N TYR A 95 -16.31 12.86 -15.22
CA TYR A 95 -15.07 12.63 -14.46
C TYR A 95 -15.37 12.01 -13.11
N GLY A 96 -14.37 11.23 -12.61
CA GLY A 96 -14.31 10.74 -11.25
C GLY A 96 -12.90 10.96 -10.68
N LYS A 97 -12.80 11.42 -9.46
CA LYS A 97 -11.53 11.60 -8.76
C LYS A 97 -11.68 11.47 -7.25
#